data_ebbf7a23355f67c4069b2f879b83099d
#
_entry.id   ebbf7a23355f67c4069b2f879b83099d
#
_cell.length_a   1.000
_cell.length_b   1.000
_cell.length_c   1.000
_cell.angle_alpha   90.00
_cell.angle_beta   90.00
_cell.angle_gamma   90.00
#
_symmetry.space_group_name_H-M   'P 1'
#
loop_
_entity.id
_entity.type
_entity.pdbx_description
1 polymer ?
#
loop_
_entity_poly.entity_id
_entity_poly.type
_entity_poly.pdbx_seq_one_letter_code
_entity_poly.pdbx_strand_id
1 'polypeptide(L)'
;MYSTVELNKDAVQRGGVVADDQLSRVFAALADPTRRDMVARLAVGDATVGELADPYDVSVQAVSKHIKVLSDAGLVSQSKDAQRRRCHLEAEVFDLMTKWIERYRQQAEARYERLDAVLAEMRDDGHTANRHQGAAS
;
A
#
# COMPACT_ATOMS: atom_id res chain seq x y z
N MET A 1 -5.58 24.89 6.07
CA MET A 1 -5.97 23.56 6.57
C MET A 1 -7.37 23.18 6.14
N TYR A 2 -8.35 24.07 6.29
CA TYR A 2 -9.73 23.79 5.87
C TYR A 2 -9.91 23.79 4.34
N SER A 3 -9.15 24.59 3.62
CA SER A 3 -9.19 24.63 2.15
C SER A 3 -8.72 23.33 1.51
N THR A 4 -7.81 22.60 2.17
CA THR A 4 -7.33 21.30 1.69
C THR A 4 -8.41 20.22 1.79
N VAL A 5 -9.24 20.28 2.84
CA VAL A 5 -10.36 19.37 3.05
C VAL A 5 -11.45 19.60 2.01
N GLU A 6 -11.72 20.85 1.65
CA GLU A 6 -12.70 21.21 0.61
C GLU A 6 -12.23 20.76 -0.77
N LEU A 7 -10.95 20.92 -1.08
CA LEU A 7 -10.35 20.42 -2.31
C LEU A 7 -10.47 18.90 -2.41
N ASN A 8 -10.28 18.19 -1.30
CA ASN A 8 -10.45 16.75 -1.25
C ASN A 8 -11.90 16.32 -1.48
N LYS A 9 -12.87 17.08 -0.99
CA LYS A 9 -14.29 16.80 -1.23
C LYS A 9 -14.66 16.91 -2.70
N ASP A 10 -14.17 17.93 -3.38
CA ASP A 10 -14.42 18.10 -4.81
C ASP A 10 -13.75 16.99 -5.64
N ALA A 11 -12.59 16.57 -5.23
CA ALA A 11 -11.86 15.49 -5.87
C ALA A 11 -12.48 14.11 -5.57
N VAL A 12 -13.09 13.93 -4.39
CA VAL A 12 -13.82 12.70 -4.01
C VAL A 12 -15.01 12.45 -4.95
N GLN A 13 -15.66 13.50 -5.44
CA GLN A 13 -16.78 13.38 -6.38
C GLN A 13 -16.36 12.85 -7.75
N ARG A 14 -15.07 12.78 -8.05
CA ARG A 14 -14.55 12.30 -9.34
C ARG A 14 -14.15 10.82 -9.34
N GLY A 15 -14.56 10.04 -8.33
CA GLY A 15 -14.41 8.59 -8.29
C GLY A 15 -12.99 8.07 -7.98
N GLY A 16 -11.93 8.72 -8.49
CA GLY A 16 -10.55 8.30 -8.25
C GLY A 16 -10.02 8.62 -6.86
N VAL A 17 -10.59 9.64 -6.22
CA VAL A 17 -10.10 10.16 -4.94
C VAL A 17 -10.73 9.45 -3.73
N VAL A 18 -11.89 8.78 -3.91
CA VAL A 18 -12.45 7.92 -2.87
C VAL A 18 -11.50 6.74 -2.60
N ALA A 19 -10.93 6.15 -3.65
CA ALA A 19 -9.94 5.10 -3.55
C ALA A 19 -8.65 5.62 -2.90
N ASP A 20 -8.22 6.85 -3.23
CA ASP A 20 -7.04 7.48 -2.65
C ASP A 20 -7.22 7.76 -1.14
N ASP A 21 -8.42 8.17 -0.73
CA ASP A 21 -8.74 8.39 0.69
C ASP A 21 -8.69 7.08 1.47
N GLN A 22 -9.26 6.01 0.94
CA GLN A 22 -9.18 4.69 1.54
C GLN A 22 -7.73 4.20 1.56
N LEU A 23 -7.00 4.40 0.49
CA LEU A 23 -5.60 4.04 0.38
C LEU A 23 -4.75 4.71 1.46
N SER A 24 -4.99 6.00 1.72
CA SER A 24 -4.32 6.73 2.79
C SER A 24 -4.60 6.12 4.17
N ARG A 25 -5.84 5.74 4.43
CA ARG A 25 -6.22 5.08 5.69
C ARG A 25 -5.56 3.72 5.83
N VAL A 26 -5.48 2.96 4.74
CA VAL A 26 -4.84 1.64 4.74
C VAL A 26 -3.35 1.79 5.06
N PHE A 27 -2.64 2.68 4.39
CA PHE A 27 -1.24 2.91 4.67
C PHE A 27 -1.01 3.42 6.09
N ALA A 28 -1.85 4.33 6.58
CA ALA A 28 -1.76 4.84 7.94
C ALA A 28 -2.00 3.72 8.96
N ALA A 29 -2.99 2.86 8.73
CA ALA A 29 -3.27 1.73 9.60
C ALA A 29 -2.09 0.77 9.66
N LEU A 30 -1.43 0.52 8.54
CA LEU A 30 -0.30 -0.40 8.45
C LEU A 30 1.04 0.24 8.84
N ALA A 31 1.06 1.53 9.13
CA ALA A 31 2.27 2.21 9.61
C ALA A 31 2.68 1.76 11.02
N ASP A 32 1.75 1.24 11.79
CA ASP A 32 2.01 0.77 13.15
C ASP A 32 2.40 -0.71 13.16
N PRO A 33 3.52 -1.08 13.83
CA PRO A 33 3.99 -2.47 13.81
C PRO A 33 3.03 -3.45 14.51
N THR A 34 2.34 -3.02 15.56
CA THR A 34 1.37 -3.87 16.25
C THR A 34 0.19 -4.19 15.33
N ARG A 35 -0.29 -3.21 14.58
CA ARG A 35 -1.37 -3.44 13.62
C ARG A 35 -0.92 -4.35 12.48
N ARG A 36 0.31 -4.21 12.00
CA ARG A 36 0.86 -5.14 11.00
C ARG A 36 0.92 -6.57 11.52
N ASP A 37 1.29 -6.75 12.78
CA ASP A 37 1.32 -8.07 13.40
C ASP A 37 -0.09 -8.67 13.53
N MET A 38 -1.08 -7.84 13.89
CA MET A 38 -2.48 -8.28 13.93
C MET A 38 -2.96 -8.73 12.55
N VAL A 39 -2.61 -7.99 11.51
CA VAL A 39 -2.95 -8.36 10.13
C VAL A 39 -2.30 -9.71 9.77
N ALA A 40 -1.04 -9.91 10.11
CA ALA A 40 -0.34 -11.17 9.86
C ALA A 40 -1.04 -12.35 10.54
N ARG A 41 -1.50 -12.15 11.76
CA ARG A 41 -2.24 -13.20 12.51
C ARG A 41 -3.59 -13.46 11.91
N LEU A 42 -4.32 -12.42 11.52
CA LEU A 42 -5.63 -12.56 10.86
C LEU A 42 -5.53 -13.15 9.46
N ALA A 43 -4.39 -13.03 8.81
CA ALA A 43 -4.15 -13.69 7.51
C ALA A 43 -4.10 -15.20 7.63
N VAL A 44 -3.73 -15.72 8.80
CA VAL A 44 -3.75 -17.16 9.08
C VAL A 44 -5.17 -17.66 9.39
N GLY A 45 -5.97 -16.86 10.07
CA GLY A 45 -7.35 -17.22 10.41
C GLY A 45 -8.00 -16.14 11.25
N ASP A 46 -9.32 -16.18 11.32
CA ASP A 46 -10.11 -15.25 12.09
C ASP A 46 -9.81 -15.42 13.59
N ALA A 47 -9.92 -14.32 14.32
CA ALA A 47 -9.65 -14.32 15.76
C ALA A 47 -10.56 -13.32 16.47
N THR A 48 -10.86 -13.58 17.73
CA THR A 48 -11.58 -12.63 18.58
C THR A 48 -10.61 -11.54 19.06
N VAL A 49 -11.16 -10.44 19.53
CA VAL A 49 -10.35 -9.35 20.11
C VAL A 49 -9.54 -9.87 21.30
N GLY A 50 -10.14 -10.74 22.13
CA GLY A 50 -9.46 -11.37 23.26
C GLY A 50 -8.28 -12.23 22.83
N GLU A 51 -8.47 -13.04 21.80
CA GLU A 51 -7.41 -13.88 21.24
C GLU A 51 -6.27 -13.03 20.66
N LEU A 52 -6.60 -11.91 20.04
CA LEU A 52 -5.60 -10.98 19.52
C LEU A 52 -4.83 -10.26 20.64
N ALA A 53 -5.48 -10.02 21.78
CA ALA A 53 -4.86 -9.34 22.91
C ALA A 53 -3.91 -10.25 23.70
N ASP A 54 -4.15 -11.56 23.69
CA ASP A 54 -3.44 -12.54 24.54
C ASP A 54 -1.90 -12.44 24.46
N PRO A 55 -1.28 -12.39 23.27
CA PRO A 55 0.19 -12.35 23.21
C PRO A 55 0.79 -10.98 23.50
N TYR A 56 -0.02 -9.95 23.67
CA TYR A 56 0.48 -8.62 23.99
C TYR A 56 0.29 -8.32 25.47
N ASP A 57 1.27 -7.63 26.05
CA ASP A 57 1.16 -7.13 27.43
C ASP A 57 0.42 -5.79 27.43
N VAL A 58 -0.75 -5.76 26.79
CA VAL A 58 -1.60 -4.58 26.67
C VAL A 58 -3.05 -4.96 26.96
N SER A 59 -3.84 -3.97 27.30
CA SER A 59 -5.25 -4.19 27.62
C SER A 59 -6.06 -4.55 26.36
N VAL A 60 -7.18 -5.25 26.54
CA VAL A 60 -8.15 -5.53 25.48
C VAL A 60 -8.64 -4.21 24.85
N GLN A 61 -8.76 -3.16 25.66
CA GLN A 61 -9.16 -1.84 25.18
C GLN A 61 -8.15 -1.24 24.18
N ALA A 62 -6.86 -1.40 24.45
CA ALA A 62 -5.81 -0.95 23.52
C ALA A 62 -5.86 -1.72 22.20
N VAL A 63 -6.05 -3.04 22.27
CA VAL A 63 -6.21 -3.88 21.09
C VAL A 63 -7.47 -3.48 20.31
N SER A 64 -8.58 -3.21 21.01
CA SER A 64 -9.82 -2.75 20.37
C SER A 64 -9.62 -1.45 19.59
N LYS A 65 -8.79 -0.53 20.08
CA LYS A 65 -8.47 0.70 19.36
C LYS A 65 -7.69 0.41 18.06
N HIS A 66 -6.74 -0.52 18.12
CA HIS A 66 -6.02 -0.95 16.92
C HIS A 66 -6.96 -1.61 15.90
N ILE A 67 -7.86 -2.47 16.36
CA ILE A 67 -8.86 -3.11 15.51
C ILE A 67 -9.79 -2.08 14.89
N LYS A 68 -10.17 -1.04 15.64
CA LYS A 68 -11.00 0.03 15.10
C LYS A 68 -10.30 0.77 13.96
N VAL A 69 -9.02 1.06 14.09
CA VAL A 69 -8.24 1.71 13.02
C VAL A 69 -8.20 0.83 11.79
N LEU A 70 -7.96 -0.47 11.96
CA LEU A 70 -7.96 -1.44 10.85
C LEU A 70 -9.35 -1.57 10.20
N SER A 71 -10.42 -1.55 11.01
CA SER A 71 -11.80 -1.61 10.52
C SER A 71 -12.20 -0.37 9.75
N ASP A 72 -11.82 0.80 10.25
CA ASP A 72 -12.10 2.08 9.59
C ASP A 72 -11.37 2.19 8.24
N ALA A 73 -10.24 1.54 8.11
CA ALA A 73 -9.50 1.45 6.85
C ALA A 73 -10.07 0.38 5.90
N GLY A 74 -11.00 -0.45 6.37
CA GLY A 74 -11.56 -1.54 5.58
C GLY A 74 -10.73 -2.81 5.56
N LEU A 75 -9.63 -2.87 6.32
CA LEU A 75 -8.74 -4.05 6.37
C LEU A 75 -9.32 -5.20 7.18
N VAL A 76 -10.17 -4.89 8.16
CA VAL A 76 -10.76 -5.86 9.08
C VAL A 76 -12.26 -5.63 9.14
N SER A 77 -13.04 -6.70 9.13
CA SER A 77 -14.46 -6.70 9.46
C SER A 77 -14.66 -7.47 10.74
N GLN A 78 -15.74 -7.16 11.44
CA GLN A 78 -16.11 -7.86 12.66
C GLN A 78 -17.49 -8.50 12.48
N SER A 79 -17.58 -9.80 12.72
CA SER A 79 -18.87 -10.47 12.73
C SER A 79 -19.57 -10.20 14.07
N LYS A 80 -20.88 -9.92 13.99
CA LYS A 80 -21.70 -9.73 15.19
C LYS A 80 -22.25 -11.07 15.67
N ASP A 81 -21.38 -11.94 16.15
CA ASP A 81 -21.84 -13.09 16.90
C ASP A 81 -22.12 -12.65 18.34
N ALA A 82 -23.23 -13.15 18.90
CA ALA A 82 -23.89 -12.56 20.06
C ALA A 82 -23.05 -12.44 21.33
N GLN A 83 -21.90 -13.08 21.42
CA GLN A 83 -21.06 -13.03 22.62
C GLN A 83 -19.56 -12.82 22.32
N ARG A 84 -19.13 -12.99 21.08
CA ARG A 84 -17.72 -12.85 20.70
C ARG A 84 -17.62 -12.15 19.35
N ARG A 85 -17.01 -10.97 19.34
CA ARG A 85 -16.69 -10.27 18.09
C ARG A 85 -15.48 -10.93 17.46
N ARG A 86 -15.70 -11.61 16.36
CA ARG A 86 -14.65 -12.26 15.60
C ARG A 86 -14.18 -11.31 14.51
N CYS A 87 -12.87 -11.09 14.45
CA CYS A 87 -12.25 -10.24 13.44
C CYS A 87 -11.85 -11.08 12.25
N HIS A 88 -12.09 -10.55 11.06
CA HIS A 88 -11.79 -11.18 9.78
C HIS A 88 -11.00 -10.21 8.92
N LEU A 89 -9.94 -10.69 8.27
CA LEU A 89 -9.13 -9.88 7.36
C LEU A 89 -9.83 -9.76 6.01
N GLU A 90 -10.02 -8.53 5.56
CA GLU A 90 -10.57 -8.23 4.23
C GLU A 90 -9.42 -8.15 3.22
N ALA A 91 -9.09 -9.28 2.62
CA ALA A 91 -7.95 -9.41 1.72
C ALA A 91 -8.08 -8.54 0.47
N GLU A 92 -9.31 -8.21 0.05
CA GLU A 92 -9.57 -7.40 -1.14
C GLU A 92 -8.95 -5.99 -1.05
N VAL A 93 -8.80 -5.47 0.15
CA VAL A 93 -8.21 -4.13 0.36
C VAL A 93 -6.72 -4.14 -0.04
N PHE A 94 -6.05 -5.28 0.08
CA PHE A 94 -4.67 -5.42 -0.36
C PHE A 94 -4.54 -5.28 -1.88
N ASP A 95 -5.56 -5.61 -2.65
CA ASP A 95 -5.56 -5.39 -4.09
C ASP A 95 -5.46 -3.90 -4.43
N LEU A 96 -6.08 -3.05 -3.65
CA LEU A 96 -6.01 -1.60 -3.80
C LEU A 96 -4.57 -1.11 -3.65
N MET A 97 -3.88 -1.58 -2.61
CA MET A 97 -2.49 -1.27 -2.36
C MET A 97 -1.58 -1.81 -3.46
N THR A 98 -1.79 -3.05 -3.85
CA THR A 98 -1.00 -3.72 -4.87
C THR A 98 -1.11 -3.00 -6.21
N LYS A 99 -2.31 -2.59 -6.60
CA LYS A 99 -2.53 -1.84 -7.84
C LYS A 99 -1.82 -0.49 -7.82
N TRP A 100 -1.86 0.20 -6.69
CA TRP A 100 -1.18 1.48 -6.53
C TRP A 100 0.33 1.31 -6.64
N ILE A 101 0.90 0.34 -5.91
CA ILE A 101 2.33 0.04 -5.90
C ILE A 101 2.78 -0.39 -7.31
N GLU A 102 2.01 -1.28 -7.94
CA GLU A 102 2.35 -1.81 -9.26
C GLU A 102 2.36 -0.72 -10.34
N ARG A 103 1.43 0.24 -10.26
CA ARG A 103 1.40 1.38 -11.19
C ARG A 103 2.73 2.14 -11.18
N TYR A 104 3.23 2.47 -10.00
CA TYR A 104 4.46 3.24 -9.89
C TYR A 104 5.70 2.40 -10.15
N ARG A 105 5.65 1.12 -9.80
CA ARG A 105 6.72 0.19 -10.14
C ARG A 105 6.89 0.09 -11.66
N GLN A 106 5.80 -0.05 -12.40
CA GLN A 106 5.82 -0.10 -13.85
C GLN A 106 6.32 1.21 -14.47
N GLN A 107 5.91 2.35 -13.94
CA GLN A 107 6.39 3.65 -14.38
C GLN A 107 7.90 3.80 -14.17
N ALA A 108 8.40 3.37 -13.03
CA ALA A 108 9.82 3.41 -12.71
C ALA A 108 10.61 2.49 -13.64
N GLU A 109 10.12 1.27 -13.88
CA GLU A 109 10.75 0.33 -14.82
C GLU A 109 10.80 0.87 -16.24
N ALA A 110 9.69 1.44 -16.72
CA ALA A 110 9.64 2.05 -18.04
C ALA A 110 10.64 3.21 -18.17
N ARG A 111 10.82 3.97 -17.11
CA ARG A 111 11.83 5.04 -17.08
C ARG A 111 13.24 4.48 -17.16
N TYR A 112 13.54 3.43 -16.42
CA TYR A 112 14.87 2.79 -16.48
C TYR A 112 15.12 2.16 -17.83
N GLU A 113 14.16 1.53 -18.44
CA GLU A 113 14.27 0.97 -19.79
C GLU A 113 14.58 2.05 -20.82
N ARG A 114 13.90 3.21 -20.73
CA ARG A 114 14.17 4.33 -21.63
C ARG A 114 15.56 4.88 -21.44
N LEU A 115 16.04 4.98 -20.20
CA LEU A 115 17.40 5.42 -19.91
C LEU A 115 18.43 4.44 -20.45
N ASP A 116 18.19 3.14 -20.28
CA ASP A 116 19.07 2.09 -20.81
C ASP A 116 19.14 2.16 -22.34
N ALA A 117 18.01 2.37 -23.01
CA ALA A 117 17.95 2.51 -24.46
C ALA A 117 18.76 3.72 -24.94
N VAL A 118 18.64 4.86 -24.24
CA VAL A 118 19.41 6.06 -24.55
C VAL A 118 20.91 5.82 -24.35
N LEU A 119 21.29 5.17 -23.26
CA LEU A 119 22.68 4.84 -22.97
C LEU A 119 23.25 3.88 -24.02
N ALA A 120 22.45 2.90 -24.46
CA ALA A 120 22.85 1.97 -25.51
C ALA A 120 23.09 2.71 -26.84
N GLU A 121 22.21 3.64 -27.22
CA GLU A 121 22.40 4.49 -28.40
C GLU A 121 23.66 5.33 -28.30
N MET A 122 23.93 5.91 -27.16
CA MET A 122 25.14 6.70 -26.92
C MET A 122 26.41 5.85 -27.02
N ARG A 123 26.36 4.59 -26.54
CA ARG A 123 27.49 3.65 -26.70
C ARG A 123 27.72 3.28 -28.15
N ASP A 124 26.64 3.01 -28.88
CA ASP A 124 26.75 2.67 -30.31
C ASP A 124 27.30 3.85 -31.12
N ASP A 125 26.81 5.05 -30.85
CA ASP A 125 27.33 6.26 -31.52
C ASP A 125 28.81 6.50 -31.18
N GLY A 126 29.17 6.31 -29.91
CA GLY A 126 30.58 6.42 -29.51
C GLY A 126 31.47 5.35 -30.13
N HIS A 127 30.97 4.13 -30.26
CA HIS A 127 31.68 3.02 -30.86
C HIS A 127 31.84 3.23 -32.38
N THR A 128 30.82 3.73 -33.06
CA THR A 128 30.85 4.03 -34.49
C THR A 128 31.82 5.17 -34.77
N ALA A 129 31.84 6.21 -33.97
CA ALA A 129 32.78 7.32 -34.08
C ALA A 129 34.23 6.82 -33.90
N ASN A 130 34.47 5.92 -32.96
CA ASN A 130 35.79 5.35 -32.72
C ASN A 130 36.26 4.47 -33.89
N ARG A 131 35.36 3.74 -34.52
CA ARG A 131 35.70 2.95 -35.72
C ARG A 131 36.09 3.83 -36.91
N HIS A 132 35.39 4.95 -37.07
CA HIS A 132 35.68 5.93 -38.13
C HIS A 132 37.04 6.56 -37.95
N GLN A 133 37.44 6.90 -36.73
CA GLN A 133 38.76 7.44 -36.44
C GLN A 133 39.87 6.42 -36.65
N GLY A 134 39.61 5.15 -36.34
CA GLY A 134 40.53 4.05 -36.58
C GLY A 134 40.73 3.73 -38.06
N ALA A 135 39.72 3.96 -38.90
CA ALA A 135 39.83 3.75 -40.34
C ALA A 135 40.55 4.85 -41.10
N ALA A 136 40.70 6.03 -40.49
CA ALA A 136 41.37 7.17 -41.10
C ALA A 136 42.89 7.19 -40.87
N SER A 137 43.42 6.29 -40.09
CA SER A 137 44.84 6.15 -39.82
C SER A 137 45.46 5.00 -40.61
#